data_ba094ef1392172cc0a0b838e2bbc10b1
#
_entry.id   ba094ef1392172cc0a0b838e2bbc10b1
#
_cell.length_a   1.000
_cell.length_b   1.000
_cell.length_c   1.000
_cell.angle_alpha   90.00
_cell.angle_beta   90.00
_cell.angle_gamma   90.00
#
_symmetry.space_group_name_H-M   'P 1'
#
loop_
_entity.id
_entity.type
_entity.pdbx_description
1 polymer ?
#
loop_
_entity_poly.entity_id
_entity_poly.type
_entity_poly.pdbx_seq_one_letter_code
_entity_poly.pdbx_strand_id
1 'polypeptide(L)'
;MLNENVKKVLESSMWDLATCSNGEPNVVPVAFKFVTDDGKLAVGDVFLDTTLKNINANGGKIAISVYNAETLEGYQIKGKAEYLTNGEIVDTFKAMVEKMFSGAATAKGALVITLEKVIVTTPGVDNKREI
;
A
#
# COMPACT_ATOMS: atom_id res chain seq x y z
N MET A 1 -10.61 4.70 -11.46
CA MET A 1 -9.51 5.02 -10.53
C MET A 1 -8.37 4.01 -10.67
N LEU A 2 -8.62 2.73 -10.51
CA LEU A 2 -7.60 1.71 -10.73
C LEU A 2 -7.70 1.16 -12.15
N ASN A 3 -7.02 1.81 -13.09
CA ASN A 3 -6.96 1.34 -14.47
C ASN A 3 -5.82 0.33 -14.66
N GLU A 4 -5.74 -0.30 -15.83
CA GLU A 4 -4.74 -1.34 -16.12
C GLU A 4 -3.30 -0.85 -15.99
N ASN A 5 -3.01 0.39 -16.35
CA ASN A 5 -1.66 0.94 -16.25
C ASN A 5 -1.23 1.09 -14.79
N VAL A 6 -2.11 1.63 -13.95
CA VAL A 6 -1.86 1.79 -12.52
C VAL A 6 -1.67 0.42 -11.88
N LYS A 7 -2.57 -0.52 -12.17
CA LYS A 7 -2.50 -1.88 -11.63
C LYS A 7 -1.18 -2.57 -11.98
N LYS A 8 -0.74 -2.42 -13.23
CA LYS A 8 0.51 -3.02 -13.70
C LYS A 8 1.72 -2.50 -12.93
N VAL A 9 1.79 -1.20 -12.69
CA VAL A 9 2.88 -0.62 -11.90
C VAL A 9 2.81 -1.08 -10.44
N LEU A 10 1.61 -1.14 -9.87
CA LEU A 10 1.41 -1.65 -8.50
C LEU A 10 1.87 -3.11 -8.37
N GLU A 11 1.57 -3.94 -9.34
CA GLU A 11 1.92 -5.36 -9.29
C GLU A 11 3.41 -5.64 -9.50
N SER A 12 4.13 -4.74 -10.17
CA SER A 12 5.53 -4.94 -10.53
C SER A 12 6.54 -4.15 -9.71
N SER A 13 6.10 -3.31 -8.77
CA SER A 13 6.97 -2.38 -8.04
C SER A 13 6.79 -2.48 -6.53
N MET A 14 7.79 -2.01 -5.78
CA MET A 14 7.65 -1.80 -4.33
C MET A 14 6.73 -0.61 -4.09
N TRP A 15 6.01 -0.65 -3.00
CA TRP A 15 5.17 0.47 -2.58
C TRP A 15 5.83 1.17 -1.41
N ASP A 16 5.93 2.49 -1.49
CA ASP A 16 6.31 3.32 -0.35
C ASP A 16 5.04 3.84 0.30
N LEU A 17 4.77 3.37 1.51
CA LEU A 17 3.55 3.67 2.25
C LEU A 17 3.83 4.78 3.24
N ALA A 18 3.16 5.91 3.07
CA ALA A 18 3.31 7.10 3.89
C ALA A 18 2.10 7.35 4.77
N THR A 19 2.36 7.76 5.99
CA THR A 19 1.34 8.18 6.95
C THR A 19 1.84 9.39 7.73
N CYS A 20 0.94 10.11 8.38
CA CYS A 20 1.29 11.25 9.20
C CYS A 20 0.36 11.33 10.41
N SER A 21 0.92 11.68 11.56
CA SER A 21 0.16 11.98 12.77
C SER A 21 0.92 13.03 13.57
N ASN A 22 0.19 13.97 14.17
CA ASN A 22 0.79 15.08 14.94
C ASN A 22 1.85 15.86 14.16
N GLY A 23 1.68 15.99 12.85
CA GLY A 23 2.61 16.72 12.00
C GLY A 23 3.90 15.98 11.69
N GLU A 24 4.08 14.75 12.15
CA GLU A 24 5.29 13.97 11.88
C GLU A 24 5.04 12.97 10.76
N PRO A 25 5.74 13.12 9.61
CA PRO A 25 5.61 12.20 8.50
C PRO A 25 6.34 10.89 8.75
N ASN A 26 5.80 9.81 8.18
CA ASN A 26 6.39 8.48 8.25
C ASN A 26 6.24 7.80 6.91
N VAL A 27 7.26 7.10 6.44
CA VAL A 27 7.22 6.33 5.22
C VAL A 27 7.99 5.03 5.37
N VAL A 28 7.41 3.94 4.89
CA VAL A 28 8.05 2.62 4.91
C VAL A 28 7.81 1.90 3.59
N PRO A 29 8.77 1.12 3.10
CA PRO A 29 8.52 0.24 1.97
C PRO A 29 7.70 -0.96 2.44
N VAL A 30 6.80 -1.46 1.58
CA VAL A 30 6.01 -2.64 1.90
C VAL A 30 6.26 -3.73 0.85
N ALA A 31 6.66 -4.90 1.32
CA ALA A 31 6.98 -6.04 0.48
C ALA A 31 5.80 -7.02 0.36
N PHE A 32 5.00 -7.16 1.41
CA PHE A 32 3.84 -8.06 1.42
C PHE A 32 2.60 -7.26 1.06
N LYS A 33 2.16 -7.40 -0.19
CA LYS A 33 1.11 -6.57 -0.74
C LYS A 33 0.49 -7.22 -1.96
N PHE A 34 -0.75 -6.87 -2.26
CA PHE A 34 -1.38 -7.21 -3.53
C PHE A 34 -2.57 -6.30 -3.82
N VAL A 35 -3.02 -6.32 -5.07
CA VAL A 35 -4.23 -5.64 -5.50
C VAL A 35 -5.38 -6.64 -5.38
N THR A 36 -6.45 -6.27 -4.70
CA THR A 36 -7.61 -7.15 -4.54
C THR A 36 -8.46 -7.19 -5.81
N ASP A 37 -9.31 -8.21 -5.94
CA ASP A 37 -10.18 -8.37 -7.11
C ASP A 37 -11.17 -7.21 -7.26
N ASP A 38 -11.56 -6.56 -6.17
CA ASP A 38 -12.47 -5.42 -6.19
C ASP A 38 -11.75 -4.06 -6.28
N GLY A 39 -10.46 -4.07 -6.60
CA GLY A 39 -9.71 -2.84 -6.85
C GLY A 39 -9.23 -2.09 -5.63
N LYS A 40 -9.13 -2.76 -4.50
CA LYS A 40 -8.51 -2.22 -3.30
C LYS A 40 -7.06 -2.66 -3.21
N LEU A 41 -6.32 -2.08 -2.27
CA LEU A 41 -4.93 -2.45 -2.03
C LEU A 41 -4.83 -3.13 -0.67
N ALA A 42 -4.12 -4.26 -0.63
CA ALA A 42 -3.90 -5.00 0.61
C ALA A 42 -2.42 -4.96 0.98
N VAL A 43 -2.13 -4.74 2.26
CA VAL A 43 -0.77 -4.71 2.81
C VAL A 43 -0.72 -5.61 4.04
N GLY A 44 0.21 -6.55 4.06
CA GLY A 44 0.39 -7.45 5.20
C GLY A 44 1.15 -6.76 6.33
N ASP A 45 0.61 -6.90 7.56
CA ASP A 45 1.25 -6.35 8.75
C ASP A 45 2.21 -7.38 9.34
N VAL A 46 3.47 -7.28 8.96
CA VAL A 46 4.55 -8.10 9.54
C VAL A 46 5.40 -7.26 10.47
N PHE A 47 5.86 -6.10 10.00
CA PHE A 47 6.77 -5.23 10.72
C PHE A 47 6.26 -3.79 10.85
N LEU A 48 4.98 -3.54 10.60
CA LEU A 48 4.40 -2.21 10.73
C LEU A 48 4.31 -1.82 12.22
N ASP A 49 4.68 -0.59 12.52
CA ASP A 49 4.59 -0.05 13.88
C ASP A 49 4.04 1.38 13.84
N THR A 50 4.88 2.36 13.53
CA THR A 50 4.46 3.77 13.45
C THR A 50 3.32 3.95 12.46
N THR A 51 3.33 3.22 11.35
CA THR A 51 2.26 3.23 10.36
C THR A 51 0.90 2.92 11.00
N LEU A 52 0.83 1.88 11.85
CA LEU A 52 -0.42 1.50 12.51
C LEU A 52 -0.86 2.53 13.52
N LYS A 53 0.07 3.09 14.29
CA LYS A 53 -0.22 4.16 15.25
C LYS A 53 -0.79 5.38 14.54
N ASN A 54 -0.20 5.76 13.42
CA ASN A 54 -0.66 6.90 12.64
C ASN A 54 -2.06 6.67 12.04
N ILE A 55 -2.30 5.49 11.48
CA ILE A 55 -3.61 5.13 10.93
C ILE A 55 -4.69 5.19 12.00
N ASN A 56 -4.42 4.68 13.19
CA ASN A 56 -5.34 4.75 14.32
C ASN A 56 -5.64 6.20 14.72
N ALA A 57 -4.61 7.05 14.71
CA ALA A 57 -4.75 8.44 15.16
C ALA A 57 -5.36 9.37 14.12
N ASN A 58 -5.22 9.05 12.82
CA ASN A 58 -5.60 9.97 11.74
C ASN A 58 -6.83 9.54 10.95
N GLY A 59 -7.55 8.51 11.40
CA GLY A 59 -8.75 8.03 10.71
C GLY A 59 -8.46 7.20 9.46
N GLY A 60 -7.29 6.59 9.36
CA GLY A 60 -6.93 5.69 8.27
C GLY A 60 -6.30 6.36 7.06
N LYS A 61 -5.97 7.63 7.14
CA LYS A 61 -5.40 8.35 5.98
C LYS A 61 -4.00 7.88 5.65
N ILE A 62 -3.80 7.51 4.37
CA ILE A 62 -2.50 7.05 3.85
C ILE A 62 -2.23 7.62 2.47
N ALA A 63 -0.96 7.54 2.08
CA ALA A 63 -0.55 7.77 0.70
C ALA A 63 0.46 6.68 0.31
N ILE A 64 0.43 6.30 -0.96
CA ILE A 64 1.38 5.35 -1.52
C ILE A 64 2.04 5.99 -2.72
N SER A 65 3.36 5.88 -2.82
CA SER A 65 4.11 6.20 -4.02
C SER A 65 4.58 4.90 -4.66
N VAL A 66 4.30 4.74 -5.95
CA VAL A 66 4.72 3.57 -6.71
C VAL A 66 5.19 4.01 -8.09
N TYR A 67 6.30 3.44 -8.57
CA TYR A 67 6.84 3.80 -9.86
C TYR A 67 7.71 2.69 -10.45
N ASN A 68 7.80 2.69 -11.77
CA ASN A 68 8.75 1.88 -12.52
C ASN A 68 10.05 2.68 -12.64
N ALA A 69 11.14 2.16 -12.09
CA ALA A 69 12.42 2.88 -12.04
C ALA A 69 13.05 3.09 -13.43
N GLU A 70 12.71 2.25 -14.40
CA GLU A 70 13.25 2.36 -15.77
C GLU A 70 12.53 3.39 -16.61
N THR A 71 11.19 3.36 -16.58
CA THR A 71 10.36 4.23 -17.43
C THR A 71 9.94 5.51 -16.72
N LEU A 72 10.03 5.53 -15.37
CA LEU A 72 9.54 6.59 -14.50
C LEU A 72 8.01 6.72 -14.51
N GLU A 73 7.31 5.79 -15.13
CA GLU A 73 5.86 5.74 -14.99
C GLU A 73 5.52 5.52 -13.52
N GLY A 74 4.78 6.43 -12.93
CA GLY A 74 4.49 6.39 -11.52
C GLY A 74 3.19 7.06 -11.14
N TYR A 75 2.74 6.71 -9.92
CA TYR A 75 1.47 7.18 -9.40
C TYR A 75 1.58 7.42 -7.91
N GLN A 76 0.89 8.45 -7.45
CA GLN A 76 0.66 8.68 -6.03
C GLN A 76 -0.79 8.32 -5.76
N ILE A 77 -0.99 7.44 -4.79
CA ILE A 77 -2.33 6.99 -4.41
C ILE A 77 -2.63 7.52 -3.02
N LYS A 78 -3.76 8.19 -2.87
CA LYS A 78 -4.28 8.59 -1.56
C LYS A 78 -5.50 7.75 -1.26
N GLY A 79 -5.61 7.30 -0.03
CA GLY A 79 -6.69 6.43 0.34
C GLY A 79 -6.92 6.34 1.83
N LYS A 80 -7.80 5.43 2.18
CA LYS A 80 -8.18 5.19 3.56
C LYS A 80 -7.97 3.72 3.88
N ALA A 81 -7.19 3.46 4.91
CA ALA A 81 -6.84 2.13 5.36
C ALA A 81 -7.73 1.65 6.49
N GLU A 82 -8.06 0.38 6.46
CA GLU A 82 -8.78 -0.33 7.51
C GLU A 82 -7.95 -1.53 7.92
N TYR A 83 -7.82 -1.77 9.24
CA TYR A 83 -7.01 -2.88 9.75
C TYR A 83 -7.86 -4.11 10.01
N LEU A 84 -7.43 -5.25 9.47
CA LEU A 84 -8.07 -6.55 9.67
C LEU A 84 -7.18 -7.45 10.50
N THR A 85 -7.78 -8.18 11.44
CA THR A 85 -7.05 -9.14 12.30
C THR A 85 -7.29 -10.60 11.90
N ASN A 86 -8.25 -10.85 11.03
CA ASN A 86 -8.58 -12.19 10.55
C ASN A 86 -9.24 -12.11 9.18
N GLY A 87 -9.48 -13.26 8.56
CA GLY A 87 -10.14 -13.38 7.28
C GLY A 87 -9.20 -13.82 6.18
N GLU A 88 -9.74 -13.94 4.97
CA GLU A 88 -9.03 -14.50 3.81
C GLU A 88 -7.78 -13.70 3.43
N ILE A 89 -7.86 -12.36 3.47
CA ILE A 89 -6.73 -11.51 3.15
C ILE A 89 -5.59 -11.73 4.15
N VAL A 90 -5.90 -11.77 5.44
CA VAL A 90 -4.90 -12.02 6.49
C VAL A 90 -4.29 -13.41 6.31
N ASP A 91 -5.10 -14.42 6.02
CA ASP A 91 -4.63 -15.79 5.80
C ASP A 91 -3.70 -15.87 4.59
N THR A 92 -4.00 -15.13 3.53
CA THR A 92 -3.14 -15.03 2.35
C THR A 92 -1.77 -14.48 2.73
N PHE A 93 -1.73 -13.41 3.53
CA PHE A 93 -0.45 -12.85 3.98
C PHE A 93 0.30 -13.79 4.91
N LYS A 94 -0.39 -14.49 5.80
CA LYS A 94 0.25 -15.50 6.66
C LYS A 94 0.96 -16.56 5.82
N ALA A 95 0.33 -17.02 4.75
CA ALA A 95 0.93 -18.01 3.86
C ALA A 95 2.14 -17.46 3.12
N MET A 96 2.07 -16.21 2.65
CA MET A 96 3.20 -15.54 1.97
C MET A 96 4.40 -15.38 2.89
N VAL A 97 4.16 -14.95 4.13
CA VAL A 97 5.21 -14.72 5.13
C VAL A 97 5.84 -16.04 5.56
N GLU A 98 5.03 -17.08 5.78
CA GLU A 98 5.52 -18.42 6.12
C GLU A 98 6.45 -18.95 5.04
N LYS A 99 6.09 -18.79 3.79
CA LYS A 99 6.90 -19.21 2.65
C LYS A 99 8.26 -18.52 2.62
N MET A 100 8.32 -17.25 2.98
CA MET A 100 9.56 -16.48 2.94
C MET A 100 10.42 -16.66 4.19
N PHE A 101 9.82 -16.73 5.36
CA PHE A 101 10.56 -16.72 6.64
C PHE A 101 10.53 -18.05 7.40
N SER A 102 9.84 -19.06 6.89
CA SER A 102 9.81 -20.42 7.48
C SER A 102 9.50 -20.42 8.99
N GLY A 103 8.52 -19.62 9.41
CA GLY A 103 8.10 -19.55 10.80
C GLY A 103 8.83 -18.53 11.66
N ALA A 104 9.86 -17.84 11.13
CA ALA A 104 10.59 -16.82 11.89
C ALA A 104 9.79 -15.53 12.10
N ALA A 105 8.76 -15.31 11.27
CA ALA A 105 7.86 -14.17 11.37
C ALA A 105 6.46 -14.57 10.91
N THR A 106 5.47 -13.78 11.25
CA THR A 106 4.10 -14.00 10.78
C THR A 106 3.39 -12.67 10.53
N ALA A 107 2.38 -12.70 9.67
CA ALA A 107 1.49 -11.57 9.51
C ALA A 107 0.52 -11.53 10.69
N LYS A 108 0.48 -10.40 11.41
CA LYS A 108 -0.40 -10.18 12.55
C LYS A 108 -1.78 -9.70 12.12
N GLY A 109 -1.86 -9.14 10.92
CA GLY A 109 -3.08 -8.59 10.36
C GLY A 109 -2.80 -8.05 8.97
N ALA A 110 -3.72 -7.26 8.46
CA ALA A 110 -3.59 -6.64 7.14
C ALA A 110 -4.27 -5.28 7.11
N LEU A 111 -3.72 -4.38 6.29
CA LEU A 111 -4.40 -3.16 5.90
C LEU A 111 -5.14 -3.42 4.60
N VAL A 112 -6.39 -2.96 4.53
CA VAL A 112 -7.13 -2.89 3.27
C VAL A 112 -7.38 -1.43 2.98
N ILE A 113 -6.90 -0.97 1.83
CA ILE A 113 -6.89 0.43 1.46
C ILE A 113 -7.88 0.67 0.34
N THR A 114 -8.86 1.54 0.60
CA THR A 114 -9.78 2.03 -0.41
C THR A 114 -9.17 3.26 -1.06
N LEU A 115 -9.05 3.25 -2.38
CA LEU A 115 -8.46 4.37 -3.12
C LEU A 115 -9.43 5.54 -3.15
N GLU A 116 -8.92 6.73 -2.86
CA GLU A 116 -9.68 7.99 -2.94
C GLU A 116 -9.20 8.87 -4.10
N LYS A 117 -7.90 8.87 -4.37
CA LYS A 117 -7.29 9.62 -5.48
C LYS A 117 -6.13 8.85 -6.06
N VAL A 118 -5.98 8.92 -7.38
CA VAL A 118 -4.79 8.44 -8.07
C VAL A 118 -4.25 9.62 -8.87
N ILE A 119 -3.02 10.01 -8.61
CA ILE A 119 -2.38 11.16 -9.22
C ILE A 119 -1.16 10.68 -10.00
N VAL A 120 -1.04 11.10 -11.24
CA VAL A 120 0.09 10.76 -12.10
C VAL A 120 1.35 11.48 -11.62
N THR A 121 2.42 10.73 -11.35
CA THR A 121 3.73 11.28 -11.02
C THR A 121 4.75 11.10 -12.15
N THR A 122 4.37 10.40 -13.21
CA THR A 122 5.19 10.26 -14.43
C THR A 122 5.63 11.64 -14.91
N PRO A 123 6.94 11.85 -15.19
CA PRO A 123 7.38 13.13 -15.77
C PRO A 123 6.73 13.37 -17.12
N GLY A 124 6.28 14.59 -17.36
CA GLY A 124 5.69 14.96 -18.65
C GLY A 124 4.41 15.75 -18.50
N VAL A 125 3.63 15.79 -19.57
CA VAL A 125 2.44 16.64 -19.67
C VAL A 125 1.32 16.22 -18.72
N ASP A 126 1.24 14.94 -18.40
CA ASP A 126 0.21 14.40 -17.49
C ASP A 126 0.61 14.44 -16.02
N ASN A 127 1.83 14.89 -15.70
CA ASN A 127 2.30 14.98 -14.32
C ASN A 127 1.33 15.80 -13.47
N LYS A 128 0.96 15.26 -12.30
CA LYS A 128 0.01 15.84 -11.35
C LYS A 128 -1.46 15.72 -11.76
N ARG A 129 -1.73 15.09 -12.90
CA ARG A 129 -3.11 14.85 -13.31
C ARG A 129 -3.75 13.80 -12.40
N GLU A 130 -4.97 14.06 -11.96
CA GLU A 130 -5.78 13.09 -11.22
C GLU A 130 -6.56 12.23 -12.21
N ILE A 131 -6.52 10.93 -12.01
CA ILE A 131 -7.19 9.99 -12.93
C ILE A 131 -8.17 9.06 -12.22
#